data_d7f8c778a9dadf12668d9efed7801bbf
#
_entry.id   d7f8c778a9dadf12668d9efed7801bbf
#
_cell.length_a   1.000
_cell.length_b   1.000
_cell.length_c   1.000
_cell.angle_alpha   90.00
_cell.angle_beta   90.00
_cell.angle_gamma   90.00
#
_symmetry.space_group_name_H-M   'P 1'
#
loop_
_entity.id
_entity.type
_entity.pdbx_description
1 polymer ?
#
loop_
_entity_poly.entity_id
_entity_poly.type
_entity_poly.pdbx_seq_one_letter_code
_entity_poly.pdbx_strand_id
1 'polypeptide(L)'
;MSFDGFFLHHMVNELQSELLYGRIQKINQPFEQELVLQIRSNRKNQKLLLSSHSVFGRIQRTQTNFENPAFPNTFIMVMRKYLQGAVIEQIQQLENDRILEIAVSNKNEIGDDISVTLIIEIMGKHSNIILLDKATGKIIEAIKHVGFSQNSYRTILPGSTYLAPPKTEAVNPFTIKDEALFAFLHREELTPKNLQTHFQGLGRDTAQELASRLETGEKLKTFRAFFEAPTEPRLTKKSFAALAFADSQEETFETLSDLLDHYYLDKAERDRVQQQAGELIRKVDNELEKNRKKLAKQEAELAATENAEEFRQKGELLTTFLHQVPNDQDQVTLDNYYTNQPITIALDKALTPSQNAQRYFKRYQKLKEAVKHLTSLIQETKETISYLETVETALSQASLSEVAEIREELIQTGFIKRRNREKIHKRKKPEKYLATDGKTIILVGRNNLQNEELTFKMAKKDELWFHAKDIPGSHVVITGNLNPSDEVKTDAAELAAYFSKGRLSNLVQVDMIETKKLNKPTGGKPGFVTYTGQKTLRVTPEEEKIKSMRINE
;
A
#
# COMPACT_ATOMS: atom_id res chain seq x y z
N MET A 1 13.05 -13.11 15.66
CA MET A 1 13.44 -12.01 14.74
C MET A 1 14.85 -12.34 14.30
N SER A 2 15.05 -12.53 13.03
CA SER A 2 16.33 -13.01 12.47
C SER A 2 17.41 -11.93 12.42
N PHE A 3 17.02 -10.66 12.39
CA PHE A 3 17.95 -9.54 12.62
C PHE A 3 18.13 -9.36 14.13
N ASP A 4 18.91 -10.25 14.73
CA ASP A 4 19.24 -10.26 16.16
C ASP A 4 20.61 -9.59 16.44
N GLY A 5 21.07 -9.61 17.70
CA GLY A 5 22.37 -9.01 18.06
C GLY A 5 23.55 -9.75 17.43
N PHE A 6 23.44 -11.07 17.28
CA PHE A 6 24.47 -11.87 16.61
C PHE A 6 24.57 -11.52 15.12
N PHE A 7 23.44 -11.39 14.43
CA PHE A 7 23.43 -10.95 13.03
C PHE A 7 23.98 -9.53 12.89
N LEU A 8 23.60 -8.62 13.79
CA LEU A 8 24.12 -7.25 13.80
C LEU A 8 25.62 -7.22 14.00
N HIS A 9 26.19 -8.10 14.84
CA HIS A 9 27.65 -8.20 15.03
C HIS A 9 28.37 -8.44 13.69
N HIS A 10 27.93 -9.42 12.93
CA HIS A 10 28.50 -9.70 11.61
C HIS A 10 28.26 -8.55 10.61
N MET A 11 27.08 -7.92 10.65
CA MET A 11 26.78 -6.76 9.82
C MET A 11 27.69 -5.58 10.16
N VAL A 12 28.00 -5.33 11.43
CA VAL A 12 28.92 -4.26 11.84
C VAL A 12 30.31 -4.48 11.25
N ASN A 13 30.81 -5.71 11.24
CA ASN A 13 32.10 -6.05 10.61
C ASN A 13 32.10 -5.71 9.11
N GLU A 14 31.00 -6.05 8.40
CA GLU A 14 30.81 -5.67 7.00
C GLU A 14 30.78 -4.15 6.81
N LEU A 15 30.01 -3.43 7.65
CA LEU A 15 29.89 -1.98 7.54
C LEU A 15 31.19 -1.25 7.87
N GLN A 16 31.95 -1.74 8.83
CA GLN A 16 33.28 -1.18 9.16
C GLN A 16 34.24 -1.30 7.97
N SER A 17 34.33 -2.48 7.37
CA SER A 17 35.22 -2.70 6.21
C SER A 17 34.89 -1.83 5.01
N GLU A 18 33.61 -1.53 4.82
CA GLU A 18 33.11 -0.87 3.63
C GLU A 18 32.90 0.65 3.81
N LEU A 19 32.51 1.12 5.00
CA LEU A 19 32.04 2.48 5.21
C LEU A 19 32.90 3.34 6.16
N LEU A 20 33.81 2.74 6.94
CA LEU A 20 34.64 3.49 7.86
C LEU A 20 35.49 4.54 7.10
N TYR A 21 35.61 5.73 7.65
CA TYR A 21 36.24 6.92 7.06
C TYR A 21 35.56 7.42 5.78
N GLY A 22 34.39 6.89 5.43
CA GLY A 22 33.58 7.36 4.33
C GLY A 22 32.94 8.71 4.62
N ARG A 23 32.74 9.51 3.57
CA ARG A 23 32.07 10.82 3.64
C ARG A 23 30.59 10.70 3.23
N ILE A 24 29.70 11.18 4.08
CA ILE A 24 28.26 11.22 3.82
C ILE A 24 27.96 12.36 2.84
N GLN A 25 27.53 12.02 1.62
CA GLN A 25 27.28 13.01 0.55
C GLN A 25 25.82 13.46 0.50
N LYS A 26 24.87 12.52 0.61
CA LYS A 26 23.43 12.79 0.55
C LYS A 26 22.70 12.01 1.60
N ILE A 27 21.58 12.59 2.05
CA ILE A 27 20.71 11.99 3.06
C ILE A 27 19.29 12.10 2.56
N ASN A 28 18.61 10.97 2.48
CA ASN A 28 17.26 10.85 1.97
C ASN A 28 16.40 10.04 2.95
N GLN A 29 15.12 10.39 3.02
CA GLN A 29 14.11 9.65 3.77
C GLN A 29 13.01 9.24 2.79
N PRO A 30 13.17 8.11 2.09
CA PRO A 30 12.18 7.66 1.11
C PRO A 30 10.85 7.30 1.76
N PHE A 31 10.87 6.79 3.00
CA PHE A 31 9.70 6.37 3.77
C PHE A 31 9.78 6.90 5.21
N GLU A 32 8.64 7.01 5.88
CA GLU A 32 8.54 7.60 7.23
C GLU A 32 9.53 7.02 8.24
N GLN A 33 9.83 5.73 8.16
CA GLN A 33 10.65 5.00 9.13
C GLN A 33 11.99 4.54 8.56
N GLU A 34 12.40 5.04 7.40
CA GLU A 34 13.63 4.62 6.72
C GLU A 34 14.49 5.82 6.34
N LEU A 35 15.79 5.72 6.61
CA LEU A 35 16.80 6.70 6.25
C LEU A 35 17.82 6.06 5.31
N VAL A 36 18.18 6.74 4.24
CA VAL A 36 19.22 6.30 3.30
C VAL A 36 20.33 7.32 3.25
N LEU A 37 21.53 6.89 3.62
CA LEU A 37 22.76 7.68 3.55
C LEU A 37 23.54 7.27 2.30
N GLN A 38 23.85 8.22 1.44
CA GLN A 38 24.78 8.01 0.33
C GLN A 38 26.19 8.40 0.81
N ILE A 39 27.08 7.42 0.84
CA ILE A 39 28.41 7.53 1.41
C ILE A 39 29.46 7.29 0.33
N ARG A 40 30.43 8.18 0.22
CA ARG A 40 31.62 7.99 -0.61
C ARG A 40 32.72 7.34 0.23
N SER A 41 32.98 6.06 0.00
CA SER A 41 33.99 5.26 0.66
C SER A 41 34.67 4.34 -0.34
N ASN A 42 35.94 4.00 -0.13
CA ASN A 42 36.70 3.09 -1.00
C ASN A 42 36.62 3.47 -2.49
N ARG A 43 36.59 4.76 -2.81
CA ARG A 43 36.42 5.34 -4.17
C ARG A 43 35.08 4.99 -4.84
N LYS A 44 34.12 4.37 -4.12
CA LYS A 44 32.78 4.02 -4.61
C LYS A 44 31.71 4.83 -3.88
N ASN A 45 30.59 5.04 -4.54
CA ASN A 45 29.39 5.57 -3.89
C ASN A 45 28.54 4.40 -3.41
N GLN A 46 28.30 4.33 -2.11
CA GLN A 46 27.55 3.27 -1.44
C GLN A 46 26.30 3.87 -0.79
N LYS A 47 25.24 3.10 -0.67
CA LYS A 47 24.02 3.51 0.04
C LYS A 47 23.87 2.66 1.28
N LEU A 48 23.73 3.31 2.44
CA LEU A 48 23.40 2.66 3.70
C LEU A 48 21.92 2.92 4.01
N LEU A 49 21.14 1.85 4.08
CA LEU A 49 19.74 1.86 4.50
C LEU A 49 19.64 1.58 5.99
N LEU A 50 18.99 2.49 6.71
CA LEU A 50 18.63 2.37 8.12
C LEU A 50 17.11 2.32 8.22
N SER A 51 16.53 1.23 8.70
CA SER A 51 15.08 1.06 8.82
C SER A 51 14.69 0.84 10.27
N SER A 52 13.89 1.76 10.82
CA SER A 52 13.28 1.63 12.14
C SER A 52 11.86 1.02 12.06
N HIS A 53 11.57 0.30 10.97
CA HIS A 53 10.28 -0.34 10.76
C HIS A 53 10.00 -1.40 11.83
N SER A 54 8.75 -1.50 12.30
CA SER A 54 8.40 -2.40 13.41
C SER A 54 8.58 -3.89 13.10
N VAL A 55 8.41 -4.28 11.83
CA VAL A 55 8.51 -5.68 11.36
C VAL A 55 9.80 -5.90 10.56
N PHE A 56 10.20 -4.94 9.73
CA PHE A 56 11.31 -5.02 8.79
C PHE A 56 12.48 -4.12 9.18
N GLY A 57 12.62 -3.83 10.50
CA GLY A 57 13.75 -3.07 11.04
C GLY A 57 15.08 -3.77 10.69
N ARG A 58 16.00 -3.02 10.07
CA ARG A 58 17.28 -3.54 9.58
C ARG A 58 18.28 -2.44 9.26
N ILE A 59 19.51 -2.84 9.14
CA ILE A 59 20.63 -1.98 8.73
C ILE A 59 21.40 -2.76 7.67
N GLN A 60 21.62 -2.15 6.50
CA GLN A 60 22.34 -2.81 5.40
C GLN A 60 22.82 -1.79 4.36
N ARG A 61 23.84 -2.14 3.62
CA ARG A 61 24.08 -1.47 2.32
C ARG A 61 22.99 -1.91 1.35
N THR A 62 22.69 -1.11 0.33
CA THR A 62 21.66 -1.45 -0.65
C THR A 62 22.01 -0.91 -2.04
N GLN A 63 21.69 -1.69 -3.07
CA GLN A 63 21.75 -1.24 -4.46
C GLN A 63 20.43 -0.60 -4.93
N THR A 64 19.37 -0.82 -4.17
CA THR A 64 18.02 -0.34 -4.52
C THR A 64 17.98 1.18 -4.65
N ASN A 65 17.30 1.65 -5.69
CA ASN A 65 16.99 3.06 -5.88
C ASN A 65 15.59 3.35 -5.32
N PHE A 66 15.53 4.34 -4.45
CA PHE A 66 14.28 4.78 -3.85
C PHE A 66 13.85 6.13 -4.43
N GLU A 67 12.57 6.27 -4.72
CA GLU A 67 11.99 7.60 -4.99
C GLU A 67 11.87 8.38 -3.68
N ASN A 68 12.34 9.63 -3.71
CA ASN A 68 12.32 10.48 -2.53
C ASN A 68 11.10 11.40 -2.55
N PRO A 69 10.51 11.70 -1.37
CA PRO A 69 9.46 12.70 -1.27
C PRO A 69 9.90 14.04 -1.85
N ALA A 70 8.98 14.77 -2.48
CA ALA A 70 9.26 16.06 -3.09
C ALA A 70 9.74 17.13 -2.09
N PHE A 71 9.32 17.01 -0.83
CA PHE A 71 9.67 17.94 0.24
C PHE A 71 10.23 17.16 1.45
N PRO A 72 11.39 17.59 1.96
CA PRO A 72 11.95 17.04 3.18
C PRO A 72 11.09 17.45 4.40
N ASN A 73 10.89 16.54 5.33
CA ASN A 73 10.32 16.85 6.65
C ASN A 73 11.39 17.44 7.58
N THR A 74 10.99 17.83 8.79
CA THR A 74 11.89 18.43 9.80
C THR A 74 13.03 17.49 10.16
N PHE A 75 12.75 16.21 10.39
CA PHE A 75 13.77 15.19 10.71
C PHE A 75 14.88 15.15 9.66
N ILE A 76 14.55 15.05 8.37
CA ILE A 76 15.56 14.98 7.30
C ILE A 76 16.34 16.29 7.15
N MET A 77 15.70 17.43 7.44
CA MET A 77 16.40 18.72 7.42
C MET A 77 17.46 18.81 8.51
N VAL A 78 17.14 18.35 9.72
CA VAL A 78 18.08 18.26 10.83
C VAL A 78 19.20 17.25 10.51
N MET A 79 18.86 16.05 10.01
CA MET A 79 19.88 15.06 9.61
C MET A 79 20.85 15.63 8.58
N ARG A 80 20.36 16.37 7.57
CA ARG A 80 21.22 17.01 6.57
C ARG A 80 22.14 18.06 7.17
N LYS A 81 21.64 18.88 8.07
CA LYS A 81 22.43 19.92 8.75
C LYS A 81 23.66 19.35 9.45
N TYR A 82 23.54 18.22 10.14
CA TYR A 82 24.61 17.67 10.94
C TYR A 82 25.46 16.61 10.21
N LEU A 83 24.83 15.79 9.36
CA LEU A 83 25.49 14.62 8.77
C LEU A 83 25.96 14.84 7.33
N GLN A 84 25.40 15.82 6.57
CA GLN A 84 25.84 16.01 5.21
C GLN A 84 27.25 16.62 5.18
N GLY A 85 28.15 15.97 4.47
CA GLY A 85 29.59 16.32 4.45
C GLY A 85 30.40 15.66 5.56
N ALA A 86 29.76 15.06 6.57
CA ALA A 86 30.44 14.43 7.70
C ALA A 86 31.24 13.18 7.28
N VAL A 87 32.29 12.91 8.04
CA VAL A 87 33.11 11.69 7.93
C VAL A 87 32.74 10.71 9.03
N ILE A 88 32.59 9.44 8.68
CA ILE A 88 32.31 8.35 9.62
C ILE A 88 33.62 7.98 10.34
N GLU A 89 33.66 8.18 11.63
CA GLU A 89 34.86 7.92 12.43
C GLU A 89 34.82 6.56 13.14
N GLN A 90 33.60 6.11 13.51
CA GLN A 90 33.42 4.85 14.20
C GLN A 90 32.06 4.24 13.86
N ILE A 91 32.03 2.95 13.72
CA ILE A 91 30.82 2.13 13.60
C ILE A 91 30.95 1.03 14.65
N GLN A 92 30.03 0.96 15.60
CA GLN A 92 30.10 -0.05 16.66
C GLN A 92 28.73 -0.52 17.09
N GLN A 93 28.66 -1.77 17.54
CA GLN A 93 27.51 -2.33 18.22
C GLN A 93 27.62 -2.07 19.72
N LEU A 94 26.54 -1.74 20.38
CA LEU A 94 26.52 -1.60 21.83
C LEU A 94 26.40 -2.99 22.47
N GLU A 95 27.51 -3.49 23.04
CA GLU A 95 27.64 -4.85 23.57
C GLU A 95 27.28 -5.89 22.49
N ASN A 96 26.29 -6.76 22.71
CA ASN A 96 25.71 -7.63 21.68
C ASN A 96 24.21 -7.39 21.54
N ASP A 97 23.74 -6.18 21.85
CA ASP A 97 22.35 -5.80 21.62
C ASP A 97 22.13 -5.30 20.18
N ARG A 98 20.89 -5.13 19.78
CA ARG A 98 20.47 -4.65 18.45
C ARG A 98 20.54 -3.12 18.36
N ILE A 99 21.64 -2.55 18.82
CA ILE A 99 21.91 -1.11 18.81
C ILE A 99 23.22 -0.87 18.05
N LEU A 100 23.13 -0.11 16.97
CA LEU A 100 24.28 0.37 16.22
C LEU A 100 24.53 1.83 16.54
N GLU A 101 25.79 2.18 16.79
CA GLU A 101 26.26 3.55 16.93
C GLU A 101 27.20 3.90 15.76
N ILE A 102 26.94 5.02 15.10
CA ILE A 102 27.80 5.58 14.05
C ILE A 102 28.23 6.96 14.52
N ALA A 103 29.49 7.09 14.97
CA ALA A 103 30.07 8.38 15.31
C ALA A 103 30.60 9.07 14.05
N VAL A 104 30.26 10.34 13.89
CA VAL A 104 30.70 11.15 12.75
C VAL A 104 31.25 12.50 13.20
N SER A 105 32.21 13.02 12.44
CA SER A 105 32.72 14.38 12.58
C SER A 105 32.37 15.22 11.37
N ASN A 106 32.07 16.49 11.61
CA ASN A 106 31.74 17.48 10.59
C ASN A 106 32.26 18.85 11.02
N LYS A 107 32.17 19.82 10.13
CA LYS A 107 32.38 21.24 10.44
C LYS A 107 31.08 22.01 10.24
N ASN A 108 30.79 22.92 11.16
CA ASN A 108 29.67 23.83 10.99
C ASN A 108 29.97 24.93 9.93
N GLU A 109 28.98 25.77 9.65
CA GLU A 109 29.12 26.88 8.67
C GLU A 109 30.20 27.91 9.07
N ILE A 110 30.58 27.94 10.36
CA ILE A 110 31.59 28.88 10.90
C ILE A 110 32.99 28.20 10.97
N GLY A 111 33.05 26.88 10.71
CA GLY A 111 34.30 26.10 10.70
C GLY A 111 34.60 25.34 12.01
N ASP A 112 33.73 25.41 13.04
CA ASP A 112 33.91 24.66 14.28
C ASP A 112 33.63 23.17 14.09
N ASP A 113 34.35 22.35 14.83
CA ASP A 113 34.19 20.90 14.78
C ASP A 113 32.89 20.47 15.48
N ILE A 114 32.07 19.72 14.77
CA ILE A 114 30.86 19.09 15.28
C ILE A 114 31.10 17.58 15.33
N SER A 115 30.87 16.99 16.50
CA SER A 115 30.87 15.54 16.68
C SER A 115 29.48 15.08 17.12
N VAL A 116 28.87 14.22 16.31
CA VAL A 116 27.54 13.65 16.61
C VAL A 116 27.56 12.13 16.48
N THR A 117 26.65 11.47 17.17
CA THR A 117 26.47 10.03 17.09
C THR A 117 25.08 9.72 16.57
N LEU A 118 25.00 8.92 15.53
CA LEU A 118 23.75 8.37 15.03
C LEU A 118 23.52 7.01 15.65
N ILE A 119 22.46 6.86 16.42
CA ILE A 119 22.07 5.62 17.10
C ILE A 119 20.91 4.99 16.35
N ILE A 120 21.03 3.71 16.03
CA ILE A 120 20.00 2.91 15.40
C ILE A 120 19.63 1.76 16.31
N GLU A 121 18.41 1.76 16.83
CA GLU A 121 17.83 0.73 17.67
C GLU A 121 16.88 -0.14 16.87
N ILE A 122 17.11 -1.45 16.80
CA ILE A 122 16.27 -2.42 16.07
C ILE A 122 15.50 -3.28 17.08
N MET A 123 14.39 -2.76 17.60
CA MET A 123 13.62 -3.35 18.72
C MET A 123 12.12 -3.50 18.38
N GLY A 124 11.81 -3.95 17.16
CA GLY A 124 10.43 -4.12 16.70
C GLY A 124 9.66 -2.80 16.72
N LYS A 125 8.52 -2.74 17.41
CA LYS A 125 7.71 -1.51 17.53
C LYS A 125 8.46 -0.34 18.20
N HIS A 126 9.49 -0.62 18.97
CA HIS A 126 10.32 0.38 19.66
C HIS A 126 11.59 0.76 18.88
N SER A 127 11.76 0.25 17.66
CA SER A 127 12.89 0.64 16.79
C SER A 127 12.89 2.14 16.52
N ASN A 128 14.10 2.75 16.54
CA ASN A 128 14.26 4.19 16.36
C ASN A 128 15.59 4.53 15.66
N ILE A 129 15.69 5.73 15.10
CA ILE A 129 16.93 6.32 14.58
C ILE A 129 17.07 7.68 15.27
N ILE A 130 18.15 7.86 16.05
CA ILE A 130 18.31 8.98 16.97
C ILE A 130 19.66 9.65 16.68
N LEU A 131 19.66 10.96 16.55
CA LEU A 131 20.87 11.76 16.43
C LEU A 131 21.22 12.40 17.77
N LEU A 132 22.43 12.16 18.26
CA LEU A 132 22.93 12.70 19.53
C LEU A 132 24.05 13.71 19.30
N ASP A 133 24.09 14.74 20.11
CA ASP A 133 25.27 15.52 20.37
C ASP A 133 26.24 14.69 21.23
N LYS A 134 27.43 14.39 20.71
CA LYS A 134 28.41 13.52 21.36
C LYS A 134 28.98 14.12 22.66
N ALA A 135 29.07 15.45 22.72
CA ALA A 135 29.66 16.13 23.88
C ALA A 135 28.70 16.18 25.08
N THR A 136 27.42 16.37 24.83
CA THR A 136 26.39 16.55 25.87
C THR A 136 25.53 15.31 26.11
N GLY A 137 25.54 14.33 25.24
CA GLY A 137 24.66 13.16 25.27
C GLY A 137 23.18 13.50 25.06
N LYS A 138 22.88 14.71 24.57
CA LYS A 138 21.51 15.15 24.32
C LYS A 138 21.04 14.75 22.93
N ILE A 139 19.76 14.42 22.85
CA ILE A 139 19.07 14.12 21.58
C ILE A 139 18.93 15.41 20.79
N ILE A 140 19.48 15.44 19.58
CA ILE A 140 19.28 16.51 18.61
C ILE A 140 17.95 16.28 17.89
N GLU A 141 17.71 15.05 17.40
CA GLU A 141 16.50 14.67 16.71
C GLU A 141 16.32 13.14 16.71
N ALA A 142 15.08 12.68 16.49
CA ALA A 142 14.76 11.26 16.37
C ALA A 142 13.67 11.03 15.30
N ILE A 143 13.74 9.89 14.60
CA ILE A 143 12.74 9.57 13.58
C ILE A 143 11.35 9.28 14.19
N LYS A 144 11.33 8.80 15.44
CA LYS A 144 10.13 8.61 16.26
C LYS A 144 10.29 9.33 17.58
N HIS A 145 9.44 10.30 17.84
CA HIS A 145 9.36 10.96 19.13
C HIS A 145 8.57 10.09 20.12
N VAL A 146 9.12 9.92 21.33
CA VAL A 146 8.49 9.16 22.40
C VAL A 146 8.42 10.05 23.64
N GLY A 147 7.21 10.48 23.99
CA GLY A 147 6.96 11.29 25.18
C GLY A 147 6.77 10.44 26.44
N PHE A 148 6.79 11.11 27.61
CA PHE A 148 6.62 10.48 28.92
C PHE A 148 5.33 9.67 29.05
N SER A 149 4.25 10.12 28.42
CA SER A 149 2.97 9.40 28.40
C SER A 149 3.00 8.06 27.64
N GLN A 150 3.96 7.89 26.74
CA GLN A 150 4.12 6.67 25.93
C GLN A 150 5.15 5.70 26.51
N ASN A 151 6.12 6.22 27.25
CA ASN A 151 7.18 5.44 27.90
C ASN A 151 7.65 6.14 29.16
N SER A 152 7.43 5.51 30.33
CA SER A 152 7.83 6.03 31.64
C SER A 152 9.32 5.85 31.94
N TYR A 153 10.01 4.92 31.27
CA TYR A 153 11.42 4.64 31.51
C TYR A 153 12.33 5.68 30.83
N ARG A 154 12.06 6.04 29.57
CA ARG A 154 12.87 7.00 28.83
C ARG A 154 12.04 7.86 27.87
N THR A 155 12.47 9.09 27.71
CA THR A 155 11.89 10.04 26.74
C THR A 155 12.83 10.18 25.55
N ILE A 156 12.32 10.15 24.35
CA ILE A 156 13.08 10.35 23.11
C ILE A 156 12.51 11.59 22.41
N LEU A 157 12.95 12.76 22.87
CA LEU A 157 12.56 14.07 22.35
C LEU A 157 13.81 14.95 22.18
N PRO A 158 13.82 15.89 21.23
CA PRO A 158 14.89 16.88 21.11
C PRO A 158 15.17 17.60 22.43
N GLY A 159 16.45 17.70 22.79
CA GLY A 159 16.92 18.31 24.06
C GLY A 159 16.96 17.38 25.26
N SER A 160 16.29 16.22 25.25
CA SER A 160 16.37 15.22 26.32
C SER A 160 17.72 14.50 26.30
N THR A 161 18.20 14.06 27.48
CA THR A 161 19.37 13.18 27.58
C THR A 161 19.00 11.78 27.08
N TYR A 162 19.84 11.21 26.21
CA TYR A 162 19.63 9.85 25.73
C TYR A 162 19.88 8.83 26.85
N LEU A 163 18.92 7.95 27.01
CA LEU A 163 19.05 6.75 27.84
C LEU A 163 18.91 5.54 26.93
N ALA A 164 19.88 4.62 27.01
CA ALA A 164 19.79 3.34 26.31
C ALA A 164 18.57 2.53 26.79
N PRO A 165 18.05 1.60 25.99
CA PRO A 165 17.04 0.66 26.44
C PRO A 165 17.45 -0.06 27.73
N PRO A 166 16.47 -0.55 28.53
CA PRO A 166 16.79 -1.29 29.76
C PRO A 166 17.68 -2.48 29.43
N LYS A 167 18.81 -2.58 30.14
CA LYS A 167 19.71 -3.73 30.03
C LYS A 167 19.07 -4.97 30.66
N THR A 168 19.23 -6.11 30.00
CA THR A 168 18.94 -7.41 30.59
C THR A 168 20.17 -7.87 31.44
N GLU A 169 19.97 -8.79 32.38
CA GLU A 169 21.07 -9.41 33.12
C GLU A 169 21.89 -10.40 32.26
N ALA A 170 21.54 -10.53 30.99
CA ALA A 170 22.19 -11.42 30.03
C ALA A 170 23.65 -11.00 29.78
N VAL A 171 24.52 -12.00 29.63
CA VAL A 171 25.98 -11.83 29.48
C VAL A 171 26.32 -11.72 27.99
N ASN A 172 27.29 -10.86 27.67
CA ASN A 172 27.78 -10.76 26.30
C ASN A 172 28.58 -12.02 25.92
N PRO A 173 28.15 -12.79 24.92
CA PRO A 173 28.75 -14.07 24.54
C PRO A 173 30.19 -13.94 24.00
N PHE A 174 30.55 -12.76 23.45
CA PHE A 174 31.90 -12.51 22.92
C PHE A 174 32.94 -12.21 24.00
N THR A 175 32.50 -11.70 25.17
CA THR A 175 33.42 -11.23 26.22
C THR A 175 33.36 -12.05 27.51
N ILE A 176 32.48 -13.04 27.62
CA ILE A 176 32.38 -13.94 28.78
C ILE A 176 33.69 -14.72 28.97
N LYS A 177 34.16 -14.78 30.19
CA LYS A 177 35.38 -15.55 30.55
C LYS A 177 35.13 -17.05 30.47
N ASP A 178 36.17 -17.82 30.11
CA ASP A 178 36.05 -19.26 29.90
C ASP A 178 35.58 -20.02 31.13
N GLU A 179 36.01 -19.61 32.35
CA GLU A 179 35.60 -20.26 33.59
C GLU A 179 34.07 -20.10 33.82
N ALA A 180 33.54 -18.91 33.61
CA ALA A 180 32.10 -18.64 33.74
C ALA A 180 31.28 -19.34 32.65
N LEU A 181 31.79 -19.33 31.42
CA LEU A 181 31.16 -20.02 30.29
C LEU A 181 31.14 -21.54 30.51
N PHE A 182 32.29 -22.13 30.96
CA PHE A 182 32.38 -23.55 31.26
C PHE A 182 31.37 -23.95 32.34
N ALA A 183 31.29 -23.17 33.43
CA ALA A 183 30.35 -23.41 34.52
C ALA A 183 28.89 -23.40 34.03
N PHE A 184 28.51 -22.44 33.18
CA PHE A 184 27.17 -22.37 32.59
C PHE A 184 26.88 -23.58 31.68
N LEU A 185 27.78 -23.90 30.74
CA LEU A 185 27.61 -24.98 29.77
C LEU A 185 27.47 -26.38 30.38
N HIS A 186 27.93 -26.57 31.62
CA HIS A 186 27.92 -27.88 32.32
C HIS A 186 26.88 -27.98 33.44
N ARG A 187 26.36 -26.85 33.92
CA ARG A 187 25.38 -26.83 35.03
C ARG A 187 23.94 -26.65 34.53
N GLU A 188 23.74 -25.96 33.41
CA GLU A 188 22.43 -25.59 32.91
C GLU A 188 22.01 -26.48 31.75
N GLU A 189 20.72 -26.66 31.59
CA GLU A 189 20.14 -27.30 30.42
C GLU A 189 20.25 -26.34 29.22
N LEU A 190 20.94 -26.77 28.16
CA LEU A 190 21.25 -25.95 26.99
C LEU A 190 20.09 -25.85 25.99
N THR A 191 18.89 -25.53 26.50
CA THR A 191 17.75 -25.24 25.65
C THR A 191 17.89 -23.88 24.94
N PRO A 192 17.29 -23.70 23.77
CA PRO A 192 17.28 -22.40 23.08
C PRO A 192 16.79 -21.25 23.96
N LYS A 193 15.81 -21.52 24.82
CA LYS A 193 15.25 -20.53 25.74
C LYS A 193 16.27 -20.11 26.83
N ASN A 194 16.98 -21.07 27.42
CA ASN A 194 18.00 -20.79 28.44
C ASN A 194 19.16 -20.01 27.83
N LEU A 195 19.60 -20.39 26.61
CA LEU A 195 20.64 -19.65 25.88
C LEU A 195 20.23 -18.20 25.60
N GLN A 196 19.00 -17.97 25.16
CA GLN A 196 18.46 -16.61 24.91
C GLN A 196 18.38 -15.78 26.21
N THR A 197 18.05 -16.39 27.32
CA THR A 197 17.94 -15.68 28.61
C THR A 197 19.31 -15.33 29.17
N HIS A 198 20.28 -16.23 29.01
CA HIS A 198 21.62 -16.06 29.59
C HIS A 198 22.55 -15.21 28.73
N PHE A 199 22.45 -15.29 27.40
CA PHE A 199 23.34 -14.57 26.48
C PHE A 199 22.61 -13.45 25.73
N GLN A 200 23.28 -12.29 25.69
CA GLN A 200 22.77 -11.13 24.95
C GLN A 200 22.71 -11.39 23.46
N GLY A 201 21.70 -10.83 22.79
CA GLY A 201 21.62 -10.70 21.35
C GLY A 201 21.28 -11.97 20.59
N LEU A 202 20.96 -13.08 21.25
CA LEU A 202 20.55 -14.31 20.57
C LEU A 202 19.06 -14.27 20.22
N GLY A 203 18.76 -14.31 18.95
CA GLY A 203 17.40 -14.54 18.44
C GLY A 203 17.02 -16.02 18.57
N ARG A 204 15.75 -16.33 18.30
CA ARG A 204 15.24 -17.71 18.41
C ARG A 204 15.98 -18.68 17.51
N ASP A 205 16.19 -18.31 16.24
CA ASP A 205 16.79 -19.19 15.23
C ASP A 205 18.28 -19.40 15.54
N THR A 206 19.00 -18.34 15.92
CA THR A 206 20.41 -18.40 16.35
C THR A 206 20.61 -19.25 17.60
N ALA A 207 19.73 -19.11 18.60
CA ALA A 207 19.79 -19.91 19.83
C ALA A 207 19.46 -21.39 19.57
N GLN A 208 18.52 -21.68 18.64
CA GLN A 208 18.19 -23.04 18.23
C GLN A 208 19.38 -23.73 17.55
N GLU A 209 20.03 -23.02 16.64
CA GLU A 209 21.23 -23.54 15.96
C GLU A 209 22.39 -23.77 16.93
N LEU A 210 22.64 -22.80 17.82
CA LEU A 210 23.70 -22.95 18.85
C LEU A 210 23.40 -24.14 19.78
N ALA A 211 22.15 -24.31 20.24
CA ALA A 211 21.77 -25.44 21.09
C ALA A 211 22.06 -26.78 20.38
N SER A 212 21.65 -26.91 19.13
CA SER A 212 21.89 -28.13 18.35
C SER A 212 23.38 -28.45 18.16
N ARG A 213 24.23 -27.42 17.93
CA ARG A 213 25.69 -27.63 17.82
C ARG A 213 26.32 -28.04 19.15
N LEU A 214 25.83 -27.52 20.27
CA LEU A 214 26.34 -27.85 21.62
C LEU A 214 25.96 -29.27 22.05
N GLU A 215 25.00 -29.94 21.43
CA GLU A 215 24.65 -31.35 21.69
C GLU A 215 25.69 -32.32 21.18
N THR A 216 26.40 -31.99 20.07
CA THR A 216 27.23 -32.93 19.34
C THR A 216 28.76 -32.76 19.53
N GLY A 217 29.22 -31.69 20.22
CA GLY A 217 30.63 -31.33 20.30
C GLY A 217 31.12 -31.05 21.72
N GLU A 218 32.44 -30.77 21.83
CA GLU A 218 33.02 -30.21 23.04
C GLU A 218 32.44 -28.81 23.27
N LYS A 219 31.61 -28.65 24.30
CA LYS A 219 30.72 -27.50 24.49
C LYS A 219 31.46 -26.16 24.45
N LEU A 220 32.59 -26.03 25.19
CA LEU A 220 33.33 -24.77 25.24
C LEU A 220 33.90 -24.41 23.85
N LYS A 221 34.55 -25.35 23.21
CA LYS A 221 35.16 -25.17 21.90
C LYS A 221 34.08 -24.88 20.82
N THR A 222 32.97 -25.62 20.87
CA THR A 222 31.84 -25.42 19.95
C THR A 222 31.22 -24.04 20.13
N PHE A 223 31.04 -23.58 21.36
CA PHE A 223 30.53 -22.25 21.65
C PHE A 223 31.45 -21.16 21.08
N ARG A 224 32.75 -21.20 21.38
CA ARG A 224 33.72 -20.23 20.84
C ARG A 224 33.76 -20.24 19.31
N ALA A 225 33.87 -21.43 18.73
CA ALA A 225 33.87 -21.57 17.27
C ALA A 225 32.60 -21.00 16.59
N PHE A 226 31.46 -21.07 17.28
CA PHE A 226 30.23 -20.48 16.75
C PHE A 226 30.29 -18.95 16.66
N PHE A 227 30.79 -18.28 17.71
CA PHE A 227 30.88 -16.83 17.80
C PHE A 227 32.07 -16.25 17.01
N GLU A 228 33.12 -17.02 16.80
CA GLU A 228 34.32 -16.63 16.05
C GLU A 228 34.24 -17.04 14.56
N ALA A 229 33.17 -17.72 14.14
CA ALA A 229 33.01 -18.18 12.78
C ALA A 229 33.01 -17.01 11.78
N PRO A 230 33.64 -17.17 10.61
CA PRO A 230 33.56 -16.17 9.55
C PRO A 230 32.11 -16.02 9.05
N THR A 231 31.77 -14.82 8.60
CA THR A 231 30.46 -14.53 8.04
C THR A 231 30.22 -15.38 6.79
N GLU A 232 29.12 -16.10 6.74
CA GLU A 232 28.66 -16.91 5.62
C GLU A 232 27.14 -16.65 5.40
N PRO A 233 26.78 -15.62 4.60
CA PRO A 233 25.40 -15.20 4.43
C PRO A 233 24.53 -16.29 3.79
N ARG A 234 23.47 -16.71 4.45
CA ARG A 234 22.57 -17.79 3.99
C ARG A 234 21.10 -17.43 4.17
N LEU A 235 20.28 -17.85 3.18
CA LEU A 235 18.84 -17.98 3.40
C LEU A 235 18.57 -19.26 4.19
N THR A 236 17.62 -19.18 5.09
CA THR A 236 17.04 -20.35 5.76
C THR A 236 15.65 -20.61 5.19
N LYS A 237 15.02 -21.74 5.52
CA LYS A 237 13.65 -22.07 5.07
C LYS A 237 12.64 -20.97 5.36
N LYS A 238 12.82 -20.20 6.42
CA LYS A 238 11.86 -19.17 6.86
C LYS A 238 12.42 -17.76 6.87
N SER A 239 13.75 -17.59 6.84
CA SER A 239 14.42 -16.34 7.12
C SER A 239 15.82 -16.27 6.52
N PHE A 240 16.77 -15.68 7.24
CA PHE A 240 18.17 -15.51 6.87
C PHE A 240 19.06 -15.66 8.10
N ALA A 241 20.34 -15.96 7.90
CA ALA A 241 21.36 -16.12 8.93
C ALA A 241 22.70 -15.56 8.48
N ALA A 242 23.55 -15.17 9.45
CA ALA A 242 24.93 -14.73 9.20
C ALA A 242 25.91 -15.88 9.00
N LEU A 243 25.52 -17.09 9.38
CA LEU A 243 26.28 -18.34 9.20
C LEU A 243 25.42 -19.39 8.53
N ALA A 244 26.04 -20.45 8.02
CA ALA A 244 25.31 -21.63 7.57
C ALA A 244 24.68 -22.35 8.75
N PHE A 245 23.35 -22.37 8.83
CA PHE A 245 22.53 -23.11 9.79
C PHE A 245 22.09 -24.46 9.20
N ALA A 246 21.64 -25.38 10.03
CA ALA A 246 21.20 -26.70 9.60
C ALA A 246 20.03 -26.66 8.57
N ASP A 247 19.21 -25.61 8.62
CA ASP A 247 18.09 -25.39 7.68
C ASP A 247 18.39 -24.40 6.55
N SER A 248 19.66 -24.05 6.34
CA SER A 248 20.09 -23.15 5.27
C SER A 248 19.81 -23.72 3.88
N GLN A 249 19.45 -22.83 2.95
CA GLN A 249 19.32 -23.15 1.53
C GLN A 249 20.70 -23.20 0.86
N GLU A 250 20.78 -23.80 -0.32
CA GLU A 250 22.02 -23.91 -1.08
C GLU A 250 22.50 -22.55 -1.63
N GLU A 251 21.59 -21.59 -1.80
CA GLU A 251 21.90 -20.27 -2.33
C GLU A 251 22.84 -19.50 -1.40
N THR A 252 23.91 -18.95 -1.98
CA THR A 252 24.96 -18.20 -1.27
C THR A 252 24.97 -16.75 -1.72
N PHE A 253 25.37 -15.86 -0.81
CA PHE A 253 25.50 -14.42 -1.06
C PHE A 253 26.91 -13.97 -0.70
N GLU A 254 27.44 -12.98 -1.40
CA GLU A 254 28.76 -12.43 -1.12
C GLU A 254 28.79 -11.66 0.18
N THR A 255 27.72 -10.90 0.45
CA THR A 255 27.61 -10.04 1.65
C THR A 255 26.26 -10.22 2.35
N LEU A 256 26.19 -9.86 3.63
CA LEU A 256 24.93 -9.81 4.37
C LEU A 256 23.97 -8.77 3.77
N SER A 257 24.52 -7.70 3.21
CA SER A 257 23.72 -6.67 2.54
C SER A 257 23.03 -7.19 1.29
N ASP A 258 23.71 -8.00 0.46
CA ASP A 258 23.12 -8.63 -0.72
C ASP A 258 22.05 -9.65 -0.33
N LEU A 259 22.30 -10.45 0.70
CA LEU A 259 21.31 -11.36 1.29
C LEU A 259 20.04 -10.61 1.73
N LEU A 260 20.19 -9.48 2.43
CA LEU A 260 19.06 -8.71 2.92
C LEU A 260 18.32 -7.97 1.78
N ASP A 261 19.04 -7.45 0.77
CA ASP A 261 18.42 -6.85 -0.41
C ASP A 261 17.55 -7.89 -1.13
N HIS A 262 18.07 -9.11 -1.33
CA HIS A 262 17.30 -10.21 -1.92
C HIS A 262 16.09 -10.60 -1.06
N TYR A 263 16.29 -10.84 0.24
CA TYR A 263 15.22 -11.29 1.15
C TYR A 263 14.08 -10.28 1.30
N TYR A 264 14.39 -8.98 1.32
CA TYR A 264 13.41 -7.92 1.54
C TYR A 264 12.87 -7.29 0.26
N LEU A 265 13.40 -7.62 -0.94
CA LEU A 265 13.01 -7.01 -2.20
C LEU A 265 11.48 -6.92 -2.35
N ASP A 266 10.81 -8.06 -2.32
CA ASP A 266 9.36 -8.15 -2.49
C ASP A 266 8.57 -7.80 -1.21
N LYS A 267 9.09 -8.20 -0.04
CA LYS A 267 8.38 -8.05 1.25
C LYS A 267 8.28 -6.60 1.68
N ALA A 268 9.39 -5.87 1.61
CA ALA A 268 9.42 -4.47 1.97
C ALA A 268 8.64 -3.61 0.97
N GLU A 269 8.66 -3.95 -0.31
CA GLU A 269 7.87 -3.23 -1.32
C GLU A 269 6.37 -3.42 -1.10
N ARG A 270 5.91 -4.64 -0.86
CA ARG A 270 4.49 -4.91 -0.56
C ARG A 270 4.00 -4.15 0.68
N ASP A 271 4.80 -4.13 1.74
CA ASP A 271 4.44 -3.40 2.96
C ASP A 271 4.42 -1.88 2.75
N ARG A 272 5.38 -1.33 1.99
CA ARG A 272 5.41 0.09 1.62
C ARG A 272 4.19 0.48 0.78
N VAL A 273 3.82 -0.36 -0.19
CA VAL A 273 2.59 -0.20 -0.96
C VAL A 273 1.39 -0.19 -0.02
N GLN A 274 1.30 -1.15 0.90
CA GLN A 274 0.18 -1.25 1.83
C GLN A 274 0.11 -0.06 2.79
N GLN A 275 1.23 0.49 3.24
CA GLN A 275 1.24 1.71 4.06
C GLN A 275 0.77 2.94 3.28
N GLN A 276 1.28 3.17 2.08
CA GLN A 276 0.89 4.32 1.25
C GLN A 276 -0.52 4.18 0.67
N ALA A 277 -0.88 2.99 0.21
CA ALA A 277 -2.21 2.69 -0.28
C ALA A 277 -3.26 2.63 0.84
N GLY A 278 -2.90 2.21 2.04
CA GLY A 278 -3.84 2.01 3.14
C GLY A 278 -4.62 3.26 3.56
N GLU A 279 -4.03 4.46 3.45
CA GLU A 279 -4.76 5.72 3.62
C GLU A 279 -5.77 5.95 2.47
N LEU A 280 -5.35 5.67 1.24
CA LEU A 280 -6.20 5.84 0.06
C LEU A 280 -7.33 4.80 0.04
N ILE A 281 -7.02 3.54 0.33
CA ILE A 281 -8.00 2.46 0.43
C ILE A 281 -9.10 2.83 1.43
N ARG A 282 -8.73 3.22 2.65
CA ARG A 282 -9.73 3.65 3.65
C ARG A 282 -10.60 4.82 3.20
N LYS A 283 -10.05 5.77 2.45
CA LYS A 283 -10.83 6.89 1.90
C LYS A 283 -11.79 6.42 0.81
N VAL A 284 -11.35 5.54 -0.07
CA VAL A 284 -12.18 4.95 -1.13
C VAL A 284 -13.29 4.11 -0.52
N ASP A 285 -13.00 3.27 0.47
CA ASP A 285 -13.99 2.45 1.19
C ASP A 285 -15.06 3.31 1.86
N ASN A 286 -14.67 4.38 2.53
CA ASN A 286 -15.59 5.32 3.16
C ASN A 286 -16.52 6.00 2.13
N GLU A 287 -15.98 6.42 0.98
CA GLU A 287 -16.79 7.02 -0.08
C GLU A 287 -17.68 5.97 -0.77
N LEU A 288 -17.22 4.72 -0.93
CA LEU A 288 -18.05 3.62 -1.42
C LEU A 288 -19.23 3.35 -0.48
N GLU A 289 -18.99 3.23 0.82
CA GLU A 289 -20.04 2.99 1.82
C GLU A 289 -21.07 4.14 1.82
N LYS A 290 -20.59 5.39 1.76
CA LYS A 290 -21.45 6.58 1.70
C LYS A 290 -22.32 6.60 0.45
N ASN A 291 -21.75 6.28 -0.72
CA ASN A 291 -22.50 6.24 -1.99
C ASN A 291 -23.47 5.06 -2.05
N ARG A 292 -23.13 3.89 -1.48
CA ARG A 292 -24.05 2.75 -1.35
C ARG A 292 -25.25 3.08 -0.46
N LYS A 293 -25.03 3.73 0.68
CA LYS A 293 -26.13 4.24 1.54
C LYS A 293 -26.99 5.28 0.83
N LYS A 294 -26.36 6.20 0.06
CA LYS A 294 -27.06 7.19 -0.75
C LYS A 294 -27.92 6.52 -1.81
N LEU A 295 -27.39 5.51 -2.51
CA LEU A 295 -28.13 4.75 -3.53
C LEU A 295 -29.37 4.07 -2.94
N ALA A 296 -29.21 3.35 -1.84
CA ALA A 296 -30.32 2.67 -1.17
C ALA A 296 -31.44 3.65 -0.75
N LYS A 297 -31.07 4.85 -0.28
CA LYS A 297 -32.06 5.90 0.05
C LYS A 297 -32.76 6.43 -1.21
N GLN A 298 -32.03 6.68 -2.28
CA GLN A 298 -32.60 7.15 -3.55
C GLN A 298 -33.53 6.10 -4.18
N GLU A 299 -33.18 4.82 -4.13
CA GLU A 299 -34.00 3.71 -4.62
C GLU A 299 -35.30 3.55 -3.76
N ALA A 300 -35.20 3.70 -2.46
CA ALA A 300 -36.37 3.72 -1.58
C ALA A 300 -37.29 4.91 -1.83
N GLU A 301 -36.72 6.11 -2.06
CA GLU A 301 -37.48 7.30 -2.45
C GLU A 301 -38.16 7.13 -3.82
N LEU A 302 -37.49 6.48 -4.78
CA LEU A 302 -38.07 6.16 -6.08
C LEU A 302 -39.24 5.19 -5.95
N ALA A 303 -39.09 4.11 -5.19
CA ALA A 303 -40.17 3.15 -4.90
C ALA A 303 -41.39 3.81 -4.26
N ALA A 304 -41.17 4.79 -3.37
CA ALA A 304 -42.26 5.55 -2.77
C ALA A 304 -43.05 6.43 -3.79
N THR A 305 -42.54 6.62 -5.01
CA THR A 305 -43.23 7.35 -6.08
C THR A 305 -44.12 6.45 -6.95
N GLU A 306 -44.11 5.13 -6.80
CA GLU A 306 -44.90 4.17 -7.61
C GLU A 306 -46.40 4.46 -7.57
N ASN A 307 -46.90 5.05 -6.47
CA ASN A 307 -48.31 5.42 -6.31
C ASN A 307 -48.70 6.72 -7.05
N ALA A 308 -47.82 7.28 -7.90
CA ALA A 308 -48.12 8.53 -8.61
C ALA A 308 -49.40 8.42 -9.47
N GLU A 309 -49.59 7.28 -10.14
CA GLU A 309 -50.74 7.03 -11.00
C GLU A 309 -52.08 7.02 -10.24
N GLU A 310 -52.06 6.55 -8.98
CA GLU A 310 -53.25 6.59 -8.12
C GLU A 310 -53.70 8.04 -7.82
N PHE A 311 -52.76 8.98 -7.67
CA PHE A 311 -53.10 10.38 -7.50
C PHE A 311 -53.69 11.00 -8.77
N ARG A 312 -53.24 10.61 -9.96
CA ARG A 312 -53.83 11.01 -11.23
C ARG A 312 -55.26 10.52 -11.32
N GLN A 313 -55.49 9.22 -11.09
CA GLN A 313 -56.82 8.59 -11.13
C GLN A 313 -57.79 9.25 -10.13
N LYS A 314 -57.37 9.50 -8.89
CA LYS A 314 -58.19 10.20 -7.92
C LYS A 314 -58.54 11.63 -8.34
N GLY A 315 -57.60 12.36 -8.94
CA GLY A 315 -57.85 13.70 -9.51
C GLY A 315 -58.86 13.67 -10.69
N GLU A 316 -58.74 12.67 -11.61
CA GLU A 316 -59.66 12.48 -12.72
C GLU A 316 -61.07 12.10 -12.25
N LEU A 317 -61.19 11.16 -11.29
CA LEU A 317 -62.48 10.77 -10.71
C LEU A 317 -63.17 11.93 -10.03
N LEU A 318 -62.46 12.75 -9.24
CA LEU A 318 -63.02 13.97 -8.62
C LEU A 318 -63.47 14.98 -9.69
N THR A 319 -62.77 15.08 -10.81
CA THR A 319 -63.14 16.02 -11.87
C THR A 319 -64.36 15.49 -12.66
N THR A 320 -64.41 14.20 -12.98
CA THR A 320 -65.51 13.58 -13.71
C THR A 320 -66.82 13.62 -12.92
N PHE A 321 -66.74 13.30 -11.64
CA PHE A 321 -67.91 13.25 -10.74
C PHE A 321 -68.02 14.50 -9.85
N LEU A 322 -67.55 15.66 -10.33
CA LEU A 322 -67.50 16.90 -9.58
C LEU A 322 -68.87 17.29 -8.96
N HIS A 323 -69.95 17.01 -9.70
CA HIS A 323 -71.34 17.26 -9.28
C HIS A 323 -71.81 16.35 -8.11
N GLN A 324 -71.12 15.25 -7.85
CA GLN A 324 -71.45 14.30 -6.77
C GLN A 324 -70.58 14.52 -5.52
N VAL A 325 -69.56 15.38 -5.60
CA VAL A 325 -68.65 15.66 -4.51
C VAL A 325 -69.18 16.79 -3.64
N PRO A 326 -69.63 16.53 -2.41
CA PRO A 326 -70.16 17.57 -1.52
C PRO A 326 -69.04 18.48 -0.99
N ASN A 327 -69.42 19.72 -0.71
CA ASN A 327 -68.53 20.64 0.01
C ASN A 327 -68.46 20.25 1.49
N ASP A 328 -67.35 20.56 2.16
CA ASP A 328 -67.18 20.45 3.62
C ASP A 328 -67.17 18.99 4.17
N GLN A 329 -66.70 18.02 3.31
CA GLN A 329 -66.48 16.65 3.73
C GLN A 329 -65.01 16.28 3.67
N ASP A 330 -64.60 15.27 4.49
CA ASP A 330 -63.24 14.78 4.53
C ASP A 330 -62.95 13.60 3.62
N GLN A 331 -63.99 13.00 3.04
CA GLN A 331 -63.90 11.91 2.05
C GLN A 331 -65.15 11.83 1.20
N VAL A 332 -65.00 11.20 0.01
CA VAL A 332 -66.09 10.86 -0.89
C VAL A 332 -65.87 9.46 -1.48
N THR A 333 -66.91 8.70 -1.64
CA THR A 333 -66.86 7.38 -2.33
C THR A 333 -67.45 7.56 -3.73
N LEU A 334 -66.65 7.25 -4.76
CA LEU A 334 -67.02 7.41 -6.16
C LEU A 334 -66.81 6.07 -6.90
N ASP A 335 -67.53 5.86 -7.97
CA ASP A 335 -67.35 4.70 -8.85
C ASP A 335 -66.04 4.86 -9.64
N ASN A 336 -65.13 3.90 -9.45
CA ASN A 336 -63.85 3.91 -10.14
C ASN A 336 -63.96 3.14 -11.48
N TYR A 337 -64.05 3.87 -12.56
CA TYR A 337 -64.15 3.30 -13.90
C TYR A 337 -62.86 2.61 -14.40
N TYR A 338 -61.74 2.74 -13.69
CA TYR A 338 -60.49 1.99 -13.99
C TYR A 338 -60.53 0.58 -13.47
N THR A 339 -61.20 0.34 -12.34
CA THR A 339 -61.25 -0.95 -11.66
C THR A 339 -62.64 -1.56 -11.57
N ASN A 340 -63.68 -0.82 -11.97
CA ASN A 340 -65.10 -1.15 -11.81
C ASN A 340 -65.50 -1.45 -10.34
N GLN A 341 -64.81 -0.81 -9.37
CA GLN A 341 -65.09 -0.93 -7.93
C GLN A 341 -65.16 0.46 -7.29
N PRO A 342 -65.97 0.70 -6.26
CA PRO A 342 -66.02 1.98 -5.59
C PRO A 342 -64.67 2.27 -4.89
N ILE A 343 -64.22 3.56 -4.97
CA ILE A 343 -62.99 4.05 -4.32
C ILE A 343 -63.37 5.20 -3.37
N THR A 344 -62.84 5.16 -2.15
CA THR A 344 -62.97 6.26 -1.21
C THR A 344 -61.77 7.22 -1.37
N ILE A 345 -62.02 8.47 -1.66
CA ILE A 345 -61.05 9.53 -1.87
C ILE A 345 -61.10 10.52 -0.72
N ALA A 346 -59.95 10.73 -0.07
CA ALA A 346 -59.83 11.71 1.03
C ALA A 346 -59.84 13.14 0.45
N LEU A 347 -60.58 14.00 1.12
CA LEU A 347 -60.76 15.43 0.74
C LEU A 347 -60.26 16.35 1.88
N ASP A 348 -59.91 17.54 1.52
CA ASP A 348 -59.64 18.62 2.46
C ASP A 348 -60.89 19.50 2.55
N LYS A 349 -61.50 19.57 3.73
CA LYS A 349 -62.73 20.33 4.00
C LYS A 349 -62.59 21.82 3.71
N ALA A 350 -61.40 22.37 3.84
CA ALA A 350 -61.12 23.78 3.56
C ALA A 350 -61.07 24.13 2.07
N LEU A 351 -61.10 23.09 1.21
CA LEU A 351 -60.98 23.24 -0.25
C LEU A 351 -62.29 22.85 -0.94
N THR A 352 -62.61 23.55 -2.01
CA THR A 352 -63.71 23.15 -2.91
C THR A 352 -63.40 21.82 -3.59
N PRO A 353 -64.39 21.08 -4.11
CA PRO A 353 -64.17 19.85 -4.87
C PRO A 353 -63.16 20.01 -6.03
N SER A 354 -63.25 21.10 -6.76
CA SER A 354 -62.29 21.41 -7.87
C SER A 354 -60.87 21.63 -7.33
N GLN A 355 -60.72 22.33 -6.19
CA GLN A 355 -59.42 22.54 -5.57
C GLN A 355 -58.82 21.24 -5.00
N ASN A 356 -59.64 20.33 -4.48
CA ASN A 356 -59.22 18.99 -4.09
C ASN A 356 -58.72 18.19 -5.31
N ALA A 357 -59.41 18.18 -6.45
CA ALA A 357 -58.94 17.54 -7.67
C ALA A 357 -57.59 18.14 -8.13
N GLN A 358 -57.45 19.48 -8.12
CA GLN A 358 -56.19 20.14 -8.46
C GLN A 358 -55.05 19.76 -7.50
N ARG A 359 -55.33 19.57 -6.19
CA ARG A 359 -54.36 19.11 -5.19
C ARG A 359 -53.84 17.71 -5.54
N TYR A 360 -54.71 16.78 -5.99
CA TYR A 360 -54.32 15.46 -6.45
C TYR A 360 -53.46 15.55 -7.71
N PHE A 361 -53.81 16.37 -8.70
CA PHE A 361 -52.97 16.58 -9.91
C PHE A 361 -51.64 17.23 -9.60
N LYS A 362 -51.58 18.21 -8.69
CA LYS A 362 -50.31 18.78 -8.22
C LYS A 362 -49.42 17.73 -7.58
N ARG A 363 -50.00 16.82 -6.78
CA ARG A 363 -49.24 15.71 -6.17
C ARG A 363 -48.69 14.76 -7.22
N TYR A 364 -49.52 14.38 -8.21
CA TYR A 364 -49.10 13.57 -9.36
C TYR A 364 -47.93 14.21 -10.13
N GLN A 365 -48.03 15.48 -10.50
CA GLN A 365 -46.95 16.18 -11.21
C GLN A 365 -45.65 16.21 -10.41
N LYS A 366 -45.74 16.52 -9.12
CA LYS A 366 -44.57 16.50 -8.24
C LYS A 366 -43.90 15.14 -8.18
N LEU A 367 -44.67 14.06 -8.09
CA LEU A 367 -44.14 12.69 -8.08
C LEU A 367 -43.55 12.31 -9.46
N LYS A 368 -44.17 12.68 -10.54
CA LYS A 368 -43.66 12.44 -11.91
C LYS A 368 -42.31 13.14 -12.16
N GLU A 369 -42.17 14.39 -11.72
CA GLU A 369 -40.89 15.10 -11.78
C GLU A 369 -39.82 14.48 -10.85
N ALA A 370 -40.22 14.02 -9.65
CA ALA A 370 -39.36 13.34 -8.74
C ALA A 370 -38.81 12.02 -9.33
N VAL A 371 -39.64 11.24 -10.02
CA VAL A 371 -39.20 10.00 -10.72
C VAL A 371 -38.07 10.32 -11.70
N LYS A 372 -38.28 11.32 -12.59
CA LYS A 372 -37.27 11.71 -13.56
C LYS A 372 -35.95 12.13 -12.91
N HIS A 373 -36.04 12.94 -11.85
CA HIS A 373 -34.88 13.43 -11.14
C HIS A 373 -34.15 12.30 -10.38
N LEU A 374 -34.91 11.47 -9.64
CA LEU A 374 -34.34 10.32 -8.90
C LEU A 374 -33.69 9.29 -9.83
N THR A 375 -34.30 8.99 -10.97
CA THR A 375 -33.70 8.07 -11.97
C THR A 375 -32.33 8.58 -12.43
N SER A 376 -32.19 9.87 -12.71
CA SER A 376 -30.91 10.48 -13.09
C SER A 376 -29.90 10.43 -11.94
N LEU A 377 -30.31 10.74 -10.71
CA LEU A 377 -29.42 10.69 -9.52
C LEU A 377 -28.98 9.27 -9.19
N ILE A 378 -29.85 8.27 -9.34
CA ILE A 378 -29.54 6.85 -9.14
C ILE A 378 -28.46 6.41 -10.14
N GLN A 379 -28.64 6.79 -11.42
CA GLN A 379 -27.66 6.46 -12.46
C GLN A 379 -26.29 7.08 -12.16
N GLU A 380 -26.24 8.36 -11.80
CA GLU A 380 -25.00 9.05 -11.43
C GLU A 380 -24.33 8.41 -10.19
N THR A 381 -25.13 8.01 -9.20
CA THR A 381 -24.62 7.36 -8.00
C THR A 381 -24.06 5.96 -8.31
N LYS A 382 -24.73 5.18 -9.18
CA LYS A 382 -24.23 3.88 -9.67
C LYS A 382 -22.93 4.01 -10.44
N GLU A 383 -22.80 5.00 -11.30
CA GLU A 383 -21.55 5.30 -12.03
C GLU A 383 -20.42 5.70 -11.07
N THR A 384 -20.74 6.46 -10.02
CA THR A 384 -19.75 6.83 -9.00
C THR A 384 -19.27 5.60 -8.20
N ILE A 385 -20.18 4.70 -7.83
CA ILE A 385 -19.84 3.44 -7.16
C ILE A 385 -18.95 2.59 -8.06
N SER A 386 -19.35 2.37 -9.32
CA SER A 386 -18.56 1.60 -10.29
C SER A 386 -17.15 2.19 -10.46
N TYR A 387 -17.03 3.51 -10.59
CA TYR A 387 -15.72 4.18 -10.66
C TYR A 387 -14.86 3.93 -9.41
N LEU A 388 -15.44 4.08 -8.21
CA LEU A 388 -14.69 3.85 -6.97
C LEU A 388 -14.27 2.37 -6.81
N GLU A 389 -15.06 1.41 -7.29
CA GLU A 389 -14.71 0.00 -7.31
C GLU A 389 -13.56 -0.30 -8.29
N THR A 390 -13.45 0.42 -9.42
CA THR A 390 -12.26 0.30 -10.29
C THR A 390 -11.01 0.86 -9.60
N VAL A 391 -11.13 1.96 -8.87
CA VAL A 391 -10.03 2.53 -8.08
C VAL A 391 -9.59 1.58 -6.95
N GLU A 392 -10.53 0.98 -6.22
CA GLU A 392 -10.26 -0.03 -5.20
C GLU A 392 -9.47 -1.22 -5.78
N THR A 393 -9.92 -1.72 -6.94
CA THR A 393 -9.26 -2.82 -7.64
C THR A 393 -7.85 -2.44 -8.09
N ALA A 394 -7.67 -1.24 -8.65
CA ALA A 394 -6.35 -0.74 -9.05
C ALA A 394 -5.40 -0.59 -7.84
N LEU A 395 -5.88 -0.04 -6.71
CA LEU A 395 -5.08 0.10 -5.48
C LEU A 395 -4.64 -1.24 -4.90
N SER A 396 -5.48 -2.28 -4.98
CA SER A 396 -5.17 -3.62 -4.48
C SER A 396 -4.02 -4.31 -5.21
N GLN A 397 -3.69 -3.86 -6.43
CA GLN A 397 -2.67 -4.44 -7.31
C GLN A 397 -1.57 -3.43 -7.67
N ALA A 398 -1.59 -2.25 -7.08
CA ALA A 398 -0.71 -1.15 -7.44
C ALA A 398 0.71 -1.34 -6.89
N SER A 399 1.72 -0.94 -7.67
CA SER A 399 3.07 -0.64 -7.21
C SER A 399 3.10 0.74 -6.52
N LEU A 400 4.21 1.07 -5.83
CA LEU A 400 4.37 2.37 -5.17
C LEU A 400 4.14 3.58 -6.10
N SER A 401 4.66 3.50 -7.32
CA SER A 401 4.50 4.57 -8.31
C SER A 401 3.05 4.69 -8.81
N GLU A 402 2.35 3.57 -8.96
CA GLU A 402 0.94 3.56 -9.36
C GLU A 402 0.02 4.12 -8.26
N VAL A 403 0.33 3.87 -6.98
CA VAL A 403 -0.39 4.49 -5.85
C VAL A 403 -0.35 6.01 -5.93
N ALA A 404 0.79 6.59 -6.30
CA ALA A 404 0.92 8.05 -6.47
C ALA A 404 0.08 8.57 -7.65
N GLU A 405 0.00 7.84 -8.77
CA GLU A 405 -0.85 8.18 -9.91
C GLU A 405 -2.35 8.07 -9.57
N ILE A 406 -2.76 7.01 -8.88
CA ILE A 406 -4.14 6.83 -8.42
C ILE A 406 -4.53 7.95 -7.43
N ARG A 407 -3.60 8.37 -6.57
CA ARG A 407 -3.83 9.52 -5.70
C ARG A 407 -4.08 10.80 -6.52
N GLU A 408 -3.30 11.04 -7.56
CA GLU A 408 -3.47 12.18 -8.47
C GLU A 408 -4.83 12.12 -9.19
N GLU A 409 -5.24 10.93 -9.64
CA GLU A 409 -6.56 10.68 -10.22
C GLU A 409 -7.69 11.07 -9.25
N LEU A 410 -7.62 10.62 -7.98
CA LEU A 410 -8.59 10.94 -6.95
C LEU A 410 -8.63 12.45 -6.61
N ILE A 411 -7.51 13.17 -6.76
CA ILE A 411 -7.46 14.63 -6.63
C ILE A 411 -8.17 15.28 -7.82
N GLN A 412 -7.89 14.87 -9.05
CA GLN A 412 -8.49 15.42 -10.27
C GLN A 412 -10.00 15.18 -10.33
N THR A 413 -10.48 14.05 -9.83
CA THR A 413 -11.90 13.71 -9.75
C THR A 413 -12.62 14.27 -8.51
N GLY A 414 -11.89 14.97 -7.63
CA GLY A 414 -12.44 15.70 -6.48
C GLY A 414 -12.73 14.86 -5.23
N PHE A 415 -12.35 13.58 -5.20
CA PHE A 415 -12.53 12.72 -4.03
C PHE A 415 -11.52 13.01 -2.92
N ILE A 416 -10.35 13.57 -3.26
CA ILE A 416 -9.28 13.93 -2.32
C ILE A 416 -8.84 15.37 -2.58
N LYS A 417 -8.61 16.12 -1.51
CA LYS A 417 -8.01 17.46 -1.61
C LYS A 417 -6.49 17.36 -1.77
N ARG A 418 -5.92 18.17 -2.67
CA ARG A 418 -4.46 18.33 -2.81
C ARG A 418 -3.90 18.98 -1.55
N ARG A 419 -2.85 18.41 -0.98
CA ARG A 419 -2.10 19.07 0.10
C ARG A 419 -1.29 20.24 -0.49
N ASN A 420 -1.20 21.34 0.23
CA ASN A 420 -0.39 22.49 -0.19
C ASN A 420 1.05 22.04 -0.46
N ARG A 421 1.61 22.40 -1.65
CA ARG A 421 2.97 22.08 -2.12
C ARG A 421 3.21 20.65 -2.64
N GLU A 422 2.20 19.80 -2.82
CA GLU A 422 2.38 18.52 -3.55
C GLU A 422 2.70 18.78 -5.02
N LYS A 423 3.81 18.19 -5.53
CA LYS A 423 4.13 18.20 -6.96
C LYS A 423 3.19 17.28 -7.72
N ILE A 424 2.85 17.68 -8.95
CA ILE A 424 2.12 16.82 -9.88
C ILE A 424 3.07 15.70 -10.32
N HIS A 425 2.71 14.46 -10.06
CA HIS A 425 3.46 13.31 -10.56
C HIS A 425 3.32 13.21 -12.08
N LYS A 426 4.44 12.96 -12.78
CA LYS A 426 4.38 12.65 -14.21
C LYS A 426 3.71 11.30 -14.39
N ARG A 427 2.73 11.23 -15.29
CA ARG A 427 2.05 9.99 -15.64
C ARG A 427 3.04 9.03 -16.30
N LYS A 428 3.02 7.77 -15.86
CA LYS A 428 3.71 6.70 -16.57
C LYS A 428 2.87 6.26 -17.76
N LYS A 429 3.53 5.71 -18.75
CA LYS A 429 2.86 5.07 -19.88
C LYS A 429 2.24 3.73 -19.44
N PRO A 430 1.19 3.23 -20.13
CA PRO A 430 0.68 1.88 -19.91
C PRO A 430 1.78 0.83 -19.98
N GLU A 431 1.67 -0.22 -19.16
CA GLU A 431 2.66 -1.30 -19.12
C GLU A 431 2.66 -2.10 -20.43
N LYS A 432 3.84 -2.60 -20.80
CA LYS A 432 4.06 -3.38 -22.02
C LYS A 432 4.30 -4.84 -21.69
N TYR A 433 3.61 -5.70 -22.42
CA TYR A 433 3.75 -7.15 -22.36
C TYR A 433 4.06 -7.69 -23.75
N LEU A 434 4.91 -8.72 -23.81
CA LEU A 434 5.22 -9.46 -25.03
C LEU A 434 4.32 -10.69 -25.08
N ALA A 435 3.53 -10.82 -26.15
CA ALA A 435 2.71 -12.01 -26.34
C ALA A 435 3.56 -13.27 -26.56
N THR A 436 2.96 -14.45 -26.42
CA THR A 436 3.62 -15.74 -26.62
C THR A 436 4.22 -15.95 -28.01
N ASP A 437 3.78 -15.18 -29.00
CA ASP A 437 4.38 -15.17 -30.36
C ASP A 437 5.76 -14.50 -30.43
N GLY A 438 6.26 -13.92 -29.33
CA GLY A 438 7.57 -13.28 -29.19
C GLY A 438 7.74 -11.97 -29.98
N LYS A 439 6.68 -11.39 -30.54
CA LYS A 439 6.74 -10.16 -31.37
C LYS A 439 5.59 -9.17 -31.14
N THR A 440 4.41 -9.63 -30.77
CA THR A 440 3.24 -8.76 -30.59
C THR A 440 3.28 -8.10 -29.22
N ILE A 441 3.13 -6.78 -29.20
CA ILE A 441 3.09 -5.98 -27.96
C ILE A 441 1.64 -5.81 -27.51
N ILE A 442 1.41 -6.06 -26.23
CA ILE A 442 0.13 -5.85 -25.55
C ILE A 442 0.33 -4.74 -24.53
N LEU A 443 -0.52 -3.72 -24.54
CA LEU A 443 -0.50 -2.61 -23.60
C LEU A 443 -1.60 -2.80 -22.55
N VAL A 444 -1.26 -2.51 -21.28
CA VAL A 444 -2.16 -2.65 -20.13
C VAL A 444 -2.20 -1.33 -19.35
N GLY A 445 -3.40 -0.77 -19.18
CA GLY A 445 -3.62 0.38 -18.31
C GLY A 445 -3.75 -0.04 -16.85
N ARG A 446 -3.01 0.59 -15.94
CA ARG A 446 -2.93 0.23 -14.52
C ARG A 446 -3.79 1.09 -13.60
N ASN A 447 -4.40 2.15 -14.13
CA ASN A 447 -5.37 3.02 -13.45
C ASN A 447 -6.33 3.61 -14.49
N ASN A 448 -7.39 4.30 -14.04
CA ASN A 448 -8.42 4.79 -14.94
C ASN A 448 -7.92 5.89 -15.90
N LEU A 449 -6.93 6.70 -15.48
CA LEU A 449 -6.32 7.69 -16.36
C LEU A 449 -5.50 7.02 -17.48
N GLN A 450 -4.74 5.97 -17.14
CA GLN A 450 -4.01 5.18 -18.14
C GLN A 450 -4.97 4.39 -19.03
N ASN A 451 -6.07 3.82 -18.48
CA ASN A 451 -7.12 3.15 -19.25
C ASN A 451 -7.73 4.10 -20.31
N GLU A 452 -8.03 5.35 -19.90
CA GLU A 452 -8.56 6.36 -20.81
C GLU A 452 -7.53 6.76 -21.87
N GLU A 453 -6.28 7.01 -21.48
CA GLU A 453 -5.22 7.37 -22.41
C GLU A 453 -4.93 6.24 -23.41
N LEU A 454 -4.84 5.01 -22.94
CA LEU A 454 -4.64 3.81 -23.75
C LEU A 454 -5.75 3.68 -24.79
N THR A 455 -7.02 3.77 -24.37
CA THR A 455 -8.19 3.50 -25.21
C THR A 455 -8.43 4.60 -26.23
N PHE A 456 -8.34 5.89 -25.83
CA PHE A 456 -8.79 7.00 -26.68
C PHE A 456 -7.67 7.83 -27.33
N LYS A 457 -6.40 7.66 -26.89
CA LYS A 457 -5.27 8.42 -27.43
C LYS A 457 -4.19 7.56 -28.05
N MET A 458 -3.93 6.36 -27.51
CA MET A 458 -2.84 5.51 -27.97
C MET A 458 -3.31 4.44 -28.95
N ALA A 459 -4.42 3.78 -28.66
CA ALA A 459 -4.95 2.71 -29.51
C ALA A 459 -5.45 3.24 -30.85
N LYS A 460 -5.15 2.50 -31.92
CA LYS A 460 -5.64 2.76 -33.28
C LYS A 460 -7.04 2.17 -33.46
N LYS A 461 -7.81 2.73 -34.39
CA LYS A 461 -9.24 2.40 -34.62
C LYS A 461 -9.50 0.90 -34.84
N ASP A 462 -8.60 0.20 -35.48
CA ASP A 462 -8.78 -1.20 -35.88
C ASP A 462 -8.02 -2.18 -34.93
N GLU A 463 -7.39 -1.69 -33.86
CA GLU A 463 -6.76 -2.52 -32.84
C GLU A 463 -7.81 -3.13 -31.90
N LEU A 464 -7.51 -4.32 -31.36
CA LEU A 464 -8.40 -5.03 -30.46
C LEU A 464 -8.19 -4.58 -29.02
N TRP A 465 -9.29 -4.25 -28.38
CA TRP A 465 -9.40 -3.88 -26.98
C TRP A 465 -10.09 -4.99 -26.18
N PHE A 466 -9.63 -5.20 -24.94
CA PHE A 466 -10.11 -6.22 -24.02
C PHE A 466 -10.38 -5.64 -22.64
N HIS A 467 -11.42 -6.16 -21.98
CA HIS A 467 -11.76 -5.83 -20.61
C HIS A 467 -12.56 -6.95 -19.94
N ALA A 468 -12.35 -7.19 -18.65
CA ALA A 468 -13.13 -8.16 -17.89
C ALA A 468 -14.61 -7.74 -17.83
N LYS A 469 -15.49 -8.64 -18.24
CA LYS A 469 -16.92 -8.34 -18.42
C LYS A 469 -17.59 -8.08 -17.08
N ASP A 470 -18.33 -6.96 -16.99
CA ASP A 470 -19.16 -6.56 -15.85
C ASP A 470 -18.44 -6.49 -14.47
N ILE A 471 -17.11 -6.49 -14.47
CA ILE A 471 -16.30 -6.34 -13.26
C ILE A 471 -15.19 -5.31 -13.44
N PRO A 472 -14.77 -4.61 -12.36
CA PRO A 472 -13.66 -3.67 -12.41
C PRO A 472 -12.36 -4.29 -12.90
N GLY A 473 -11.62 -3.59 -13.79
CA GLY A 473 -10.37 -4.10 -14.35
C GLY A 473 -9.62 -3.10 -15.23
N SER A 474 -8.52 -3.57 -15.79
CA SER A 474 -7.66 -2.83 -16.71
C SER A 474 -8.17 -2.91 -18.15
N HIS A 475 -7.98 -1.82 -18.91
CA HIS A 475 -8.07 -1.86 -20.35
C HIS A 475 -6.79 -2.47 -20.92
N VAL A 476 -6.95 -3.39 -21.85
CA VAL A 476 -5.85 -4.08 -22.53
C VAL A 476 -6.00 -3.90 -24.02
N VAL A 477 -4.92 -3.59 -24.73
CA VAL A 477 -4.93 -3.36 -26.18
C VAL A 477 -3.79 -4.10 -26.84
N ILE A 478 -4.11 -4.88 -27.88
CA ILE A 478 -3.10 -5.45 -28.78
C ILE A 478 -2.68 -4.36 -29.76
N THR A 479 -1.41 -3.95 -29.73
CA THR A 479 -0.93 -2.86 -30.59
C THR A 479 -0.06 -3.35 -31.74
N GLY A 480 -0.24 -2.71 -32.91
CA GLY A 480 0.57 -2.98 -34.10
C GLY A 480 0.28 -4.30 -34.83
N ASN A 481 -0.63 -5.13 -34.33
CA ASN A 481 -1.06 -6.37 -34.97
C ASN A 481 -2.57 -6.36 -35.21
N LEU A 482 -3.01 -6.16 -36.45
CA LEU A 482 -4.43 -6.04 -36.80
C LEU A 482 -5.12 -7.42 -36.98
N ASN A 483 -4.36 -8.49 -37.17
CA ASN A 483 -4.87 -9.86 -37.32
C ASN A 483 -4.13 -10.80 -36.34
N PRO A 484 -4.27 -10.61 -35.02
CA PRO A 484 -3.60 -11.46 -34.06
C PRO A 484 -4.16 -12.88 -34.07
N SER A 485 -3.29 -13.87 -33.83
CA SER A 485 -3.69 -15.26 -33.65
C SER A 485 -4.61 -15.43 -32.44
N ASP A 486 -5.28 -16.56 -32.35
CA ASP A 486 -6.15 -16.82 -31.19
C ASP A 486 -5.36 -16.97 -29.90
N GLU A 487 -4.10 -17.43 -29.96
CA GLU A 487 -3.18 -17.45 -28.83
C GLU A 487 -2.88 -16.05 -28.30
N VAL A 488 -2.53 -15.10 -29.18
CA VAL A 488 -2.29 -13.68 -28.80
C VAL A 488 -3.56 -13.01 -28.25
N LYS A 489 -4.74 -13.35 -28.77
CA LYS A 489 -6.02 -12.87 -28.21
C LYS A 489 -6.26 -13.45 -26.82
N THR A 490 -5.89 -14.72 -26.60
CA THR A 490 -5.97 -15.37 -25.29
C THR A 490 -5.02 -14.70 -24.29
N ASP A 491 -3.78 -14.41 -24.69
CA ASP A 491 -2.81 -13.67 -23.86
C ASP A 491 -3.36 -12.32 -23.41
N ALA A 492 -3.95 -11.55 -24.32
CA ALA A 492 -4.56 -10.25 -24.00
C ALA A 492 -5.76 -10.40 -23.08
N ALA A 493 -6.60 -11.43 -23.28
CA ALA A 493 -7.72 -11.72 -22.40
C ALA A 493 -7.28 -12.17 -21.01
N GLU A 494 -6.23 -12.99 -20.90
CA GLU A 494 -5.65 -13.40 -19.61
C GLU A 494 -5.06 -12.20 -18.86
N LEU A 495 -4.39 -11.26 -19.57
CA LEU A 495 -3.95 -9.99 -18.97
C LEU A 495 -5.11 -9.17 -18.45
N ALA A 496 -6.21 -9.03 -19.21
CA ALA A 496 -7.39 -8.31 -18.75
C ALA A 496 -8.05 -8.99 -17.54
N ALA A 497 -8.10 -10.33 -17.50
CA ALA A 497 -8.60 -11.11 -16.38
C ALA A 497 -7.70 -10.95 -15.14
N TYR A 498 -6.39 -11.04 -15.30
CA TYR A 498 -5.41 -10.92 -14.22
C TYR A 498 -5.44 -9.53 -13.57
N PHE A 499 -5.58 -8.46 -14.36
CA PHE A 499 -5.68 -7.09 -13.87
C PHE A 499 -7.13 -6.64 -13.63
N SER A 500 -7.98 -7.57 -13.19
CA SER A 500 -9.37 -7.31 -12.80
C SER A 500 -9.67 -7.81 -11.39
N LYS A 501 -10.87 -7.51 -10.89
CA LYS A 501 -11.40 -8.07 -9.64
C LYS A 501 -11.53 -9.60 -9.69
N GLY A 502 -11.55 -10.19 -10.89
CA GLY A 502 -11.61 -11.63 -11.13
C GLY A 502 -10.27 -12.36 -11.08
N ARG A 503 -9.17 -11.71 -10.70
CA ARG A 503 -7.79 -12.26 -10.72
C ARG A 503 -7.64 -13.66 -10.12
N LEU A 504 -8.37 -13.97 -9.05
CA LEU A 504 -8.30 -15.25 -8.34
C LEU A 504 -9.41 -16.24 -8.76
N SER A 505 -10.19 -15.91 -9.78
CA SER A 505 -11.27 -16.76 -10.27
C SER A 505 -10.75 -17.77 -11.28
N ASN A 506 -11.25 -18.99 -11.21
CA ASN A 506 -10.88 -20.07 -12.15
C ASN A 506 -11.37 -19.82 -13.58
N LEU A 507 -12.33 -18.92 -13.78
CA LEU A 507 -12.88 -18.58 -15.08
C LEU A 507 -13.38 -17.15 -15.08
N VAL A 508 -12.80 -16.30 -15.94
CA VAL A 508 -13.18 -14.90 -16.11
C VAL A 508 -13.70 -14.70 -17.53
N GLN A 509 -14.84 -14.02 -17.64
CA GLN A 509 -15.35 -13.56 -18.94
C GLN A 509 -14.66 -12.25 -19.30
N VAL A 510 -14.15 -12.16 -20.52
CA VAL A 510 -13.45 -10.98 -21.04
C VAL A 510 -14.08 -10.59 -22.38
N ASP A 511 -14.53 -9.36 -22.46
CA ASP A 511 -15.05 -8.80 -23.69
C ASP A 511 -13.91 -8.32 -24.58
N MET A 512 -13.99 -8.63 -25.86
CA MET A 512 -13.06 -8.24 -26.92
C MET A 512 -13.82 -7.48 -28.00
N ILE A 513 -13.31 -6.32 -28.40
CA ILE A 513 -13.93 -5.48 -29.42
C ILE A 513 -12.89 -4.59 -30.11
N GLU A 514 -13.16 -4.16 -31.34
CA GLU A 514 -12.35 -3.15 -32.03
C GLU A 514 -12.48 -1.78 -31.36
N THR A 515 -11.38 -1.08 -31.17
CA THR A 515 -11.34 0.22 -30.49
C THR A 515 -12.27 1.27 -31.07
N LYS A 516 -12.52 1.25 -32.41
CA LYS A 516 -13.46 2.17 -33.08
C LYS A 516 -14.92 2.05 -32.63
N LYS A 517 -15.30 0.94 -31.97
CA LYS A 517 -16.65 0.72 -31.44
C LYS A 517 -16.83 1.17 -30.01
N LEU A 518 -15.76 1.68 -29.40
CA LEU A 518 -15.79 2.20 -28.04
C LEU A 518 -16.22 3.66 -28.03
N ASN A 519 -17.13 4.00 -27.14
CA ASN A 519 -17.60 5.37 -26.96
C ASN A 519 -17.34 5.85 -25.54
N LYS A 520 -16.93 7.11 -25.41
CA LYS A 520 -16.84 7.79 -24.11
C LYS A 520 -18.14 8.53 -23.85
N PRO A 521 -18.92 8.20 -22.80
CA PRO A 521 -20.10 8.96 -22.44
C PRO A 521 -19.74 10.41 -22.07
N THR A 522 -20.58 11.36 -22.46
CA THR A 522 -20.41 12.77 -22.12
C THR A 522 -20.46 12.95 -20.59
N GLY A 523 -19.44 13.54 -19.99
CA GLY A 523 -19.35 13.70 -18.53
C GLY A 523 -18.94 12.43 -17.77
N GLY A 524 -18.66 11.31 -18.45
CA GLY A 524 -18.24 10.05 -17.83
C GLY A 524 -16.92 10.18 -17.08
N LYS A 525 -16.80 9.43 -15.99
CA LYS A 525 -15.57 9.33 -15.19
C LYS A 525 -14.41 8.77 -16.04
N PRO A 526 -13.13 9.04 -15.67
CA PRO A 526 -11.98 8.47 -16.38
C PRO A 526 -12.07 6.95 -16.49
N GLY A 527 -11.67 6.40 -17.64
CA GLY A 527 -11.69 4.96 -17.90
C GLY A 527 -13.07 4.37 -18.20
N PHE A 528 -14.14 5.17 -18.18
CA PHE A 528 -15.48 4.66 -18.48
C PHE A 528 -15.72 4.60 -19.99
N VAL A 529 -16.18 3.45 -20.48
CA VAL A 529 -16.46 3.20 -21.89
C VAL A 529 -17.79 2.48 -22.06
N THR A 530 -18.47 2.76 -23.19
CA THR A 530 -19.66 2.02 -23.61
C THR A 530 -19.43 1.42 -24.99
N TYR A 531 -19.93 0.21 -25.20
CA TYR A 531 -19.77 -0.52 -26.46
C TYR A 531 -20.90 -1.53 -26.68
N THR A 532 -21.07 -1.97 -27.91
CA THR A 532 -22.00 -3.02 -28.30
C THR A 532 -21.39 -3.86 -29.42
N GLY A 533 -21.79 -5.13 -29.53
CA GLY A 533 -21.31 -6.04 -30.56
C GLY A 533 -19.93 -6.66 -30.26
N GLN A 534 -19.57 -6.77 -28.97
CA GLN A 534 -18.37 -7.45 -28.50
C GLN A 534 -18.44 -8.97 -28.65
N LYS A 535 -17.29 -9.60 -28.69
CA LYS A 535 -17.12 -11.05 -28.49
C LYS A 535 -16.62 -11.29 -27.07
N THR A 536 -17.15 -12.30 -26.38
CA THR A 536 -16.73 -12.64 -25.02
C THR A 536 -15.88 -13.90 -25.04
N LEU A 537 -14.68 -13.82 -24.53
CA LEU A 537 -13.77 -14.94 -24.28
C LEU A 537 -13.89 -15.40 -22.83
N ARG A 538 -13.53 -16.66 -22.56
CA ARG A 538 -13.47 -17.23 -21.21
C ARG A 538 -12.05 -17.71 -20.96
N VAL A 539 -11.39 -17.14 -19.95
CA VAL A 539 -9.97 -17.40 -19.67
C VAL A 539 -9.74 -17.58 -18.17
N THR A 540 -8.66 -18.29 -17.84
CA THR A 540 -8.15 -18.43 -16.47
C THR A 540 -6.84 -17.68 -16.40
N PRO A 541 -6.69 -16.65 -15.57
CA PRO A 541 -5.45 -15.90 -15.47
C PRO A 541 -4.36 -16.72 -14.72
N GLU A 542 -3.20 -16.90 -15.34
CA GLU A 542 -2.06 -17.60 -14.77
C GLU A 542 -0.93 -16.62 -14.43
N GLU A 543 -0.64 -16.45 -13.14
CA GLU A 543 0.32 -15.45 -12.63
C GLU A 543 1.73 -15.64 -13.19
N GLU A 544 2.22 -16.88 -13.27
CA GLU A 544 3.56 -17.21 -13.78
C GLU A 544 3.73 -16.81 -15.26
N LYS A 545 2.72 -17.13 -16.08
CA LYS A 545 2.67 -16.75 -17.49
C LYS A 545 2.68 -15.22 -17.65
N ILE A 546 1.82 -14.51 -16.90
CA ILE A 546 1.73 -13.05 -16.95
C ILE A 546 3.07 -12.39 -16.56
N LYS A 547 3.76 -12.91 -15.53
CA LYS A 547 5.09 -12.42 -15.13
C LYS A 547 6.12 -12.59 -16.24
N SER A 548 6.12 -13.75 -16.93
CA SER A 548 7.07 -14.03 -18.02
C SER A 548 6.86 -13.15 -19.26
N MET A 549 5.63 -12.67 -19.49
CA MET A 549 5.29 -11.78 -20.61
C MET A 549 5.71 -10.32 -20.37
N ARG A 550 6.03 -9.93 -19.14
CA ARG A 550 6.33 -8.53 -18.80
C ARG A 550 7.64 -8.07 -19.42
N ILE A 551 7.62 -6.96 -20.14
CA ILE A 551 8.83 -6.32 -20.67
C ILE A 551 9.35 -5.35 -19.59
N ASN A 552 10.52 -5.65 -19.01
CA ASN A 552 11.22 -4.73 -18.12
C ASN A 552 11.88 -3.62 -18.96
N GLU A 553 11.49 -2.36 -18.72
CA GLU A 553 12.14 -1.18 -19.34
C GLU A 553 13.46 -0.82 -18.66
#